data_363b6d7c80057db9856713b0d5352f87
#
_entry.id   363b6d7c80057db9856713b0d5352f87
#
_cell.length_a   1.000
_cell.length_b   1.000
_cell.length_c   1.000
_cell.angle_alpha   90.00
_cell.angle_beta   90.00
_cell.angle_gamma   90.00
#
_symmetry.space_group_name_H-M   'P 1'
#
loop_
_entity.id
_entity.type
_entity.pdbx_description
1 polymer ?
#
loop_
_entity_poly.entity_id
_entity_poly.type
_entity_poly.pdbx_seq_one_letter_code
_entity_poly.pdbx_strand_id
1 'polypeptide(L)'
;MKTREMATTAVMAALICVFSPLSITVGPIPLTLCTFAIYLAGTVLGSRRGTLAVALFLLIGMVGVPVFSGFTGGFQKLAGVTGGYMVGYLPCAWISGLAVKPGQTEFRSRWSPPVMMALGTVVLYALGTAWFMIQSGNGLAASLSLCVLPFLPGDAAKIAAVSLLAPPIRRALYKN
;
A
#
# COMPACT_ATOMS: atom_id res chain seq x y z
N MET A 1 21.80 4.88 -5.88
CA MET A 1 20.80 5.90 -5.51
C MET A 1 21.50 7.12 -4.98
N LYS A 2 21.06 8.33 -5.35
CA LYS A 2 21.59 9.58 -4.76
C LYS A 2 21.10 9.66 -3.30
N THR A 3 21.88 10.30 -2.42
CA THR A 3 21.54 10.45 -0.98
C THR A 3 20.10 10.97 -0.76
N ARG A 4 19.67 11.93 -1.56
CA ARG A 4 18.29 12.47 -1.52
C ARG A 4 17.24 11.41 -1.82
N GLU A 5 17.51 10.49 -2.74
CA GLU A 5 16.58 9.40 -3.08
C GLU A 5 16.46 8.37 -1.96
N MET A 6 17.57 8.08 -1.29
CA MET A 6 17.58 7.21 -0.11
C MET A 6 16.78 7.84 1.02
N ALA A 7 17.02 9.11 1.32
CA ALA A 7 16.31 9.84 2.36
C ALA A 7 14.78 9.88 2.11
N THR A 8 14.37 10.20 0.89
CA THR A 8 12.93 10.24 0.55
C THR A 8 12.27 8.86 0.63
N THR A 9 12.98 7.79 0.27
CA THR A 9 12.49 6.42 0.40
C THR A 9 12.35 6.02 1.87
N ALA A 10 13.33 6.36 2.71
CA ALA A 10 13.29 6.10 4.15
C ALA A 10 12.15 6.88 4.85
N VAL A 11 11.94 8.15 4.49
CA VAL A 11 10.82 8.96 5.01
C VAL A 11 9.47 8.34 4.63
N MET A 12 9.32 7.86 3.38
CA MET A 12 8.09 7.18 2.97
C MET A 12 7.88 5.84 3.70
N ALA A 13 8.94 5.06 3.92
CA ALA A 13 8.85 3.85 4.73
C ALA A 13 8.41 4.17 6.17
N ALA A 14 8.97 5.22 6.78
CA ALA A 14 8.55 5.70 8.09
C ALA A 14 7.10 6.15 8.12
N LEU A 15 6.62 6.86 7.10
CA LEU A 15 5.21 7.24 6.97
C LEU A 15 4.30 6.01 6.90
N ILE A 16 4.68 4.98 6.15
CA ILE A 16 3.91 3.72 6.10
C ILE A 16 3.87 3.09 7.49
N CYS A 17 5.00 3.05 8.22
CA CYS A 17 5.07 2.53 9.59
C CYS A 17 4.14 3.28 10.56
N VAL A 18 3.96 4.60 10.39
CA VAL A 18 3.07 5.40 11.24
C VAL A 18 1.60 5.20 10.88
N PHE A 19 1.25 5.14 9.60
CA PHE A 19 -0.14 5.01 9.15
C PHE A 19 -0.69 3.59 9.24
N SER A 20 0.17 2.58 9.12
CA SER A 20 -0.25 1.18 9.08
C SER A 20 -0.87 0.66 10.40
N PRO A 21 -0.38 1.01 11.60
CA PRO A 21 -1.01 0.62 12.86
C PRO A 21 -2.39 1.23 13.07
N LEU A 22 -2.65 2.40 12.45
CA LEU A 22 -3.92 3.09 12.54
C LEU A 22 -4.99 2.31 11.77
N SER A 23 -5.74 1.49 12.50
CA SER A 23 -6.71 0.57 11.93
C SER A 23 -8.00 0.54 12.73
N ILE A 24 -9.10 0.35 12.02
CA ILE A 24 -10.42 0.07 12.60
C ILE A 24 -10.74 -1.38 12.26
N THR A 25 -11.02 -2.18 13.27
CA THR A 25 -11.36 -3.59 13.06
C THR A 25 -12.81 -3.71 12.60
N VAL A 26 -12.99 -4.09 11.34
CA VAL A 26 -14.30 -4.37 10.73
C VAL A 26 -14.25 -5.78 10.20
N GLY A 27 -14.51 -6.77 11.05
CA GLY A 27 -14.43 -8.19 10.67
C GLY A 27 -13.02 -8.79 10.81
N PRO A 28 -12.69 -9.86 10.06
CA PRO A 28 -11.43 -10.61 10.21
C PRO A 28 -10.22 -9.85 9.70
N ILE A 29 -10.42 -8.86 8.84
CA ILE A 29 -9.35 -8.02 8.26
C ILE A 29 -9.55 -6.58 8.71
N PRO A 30 -8.53 -5.93 9.31
CA PRO A 30 -8.64 -4.56 9.78
C PRO A 30 -8.61 -3.56 8.60
N LEU A 31 -9.50 -2.58 8.62
CA LEU A 31 -9.47 -1.42 7.74
C LEU A 31 -8.34 -0.50 8.21
N THR A 32 -7.29 -0.36 7.42
CA THR A 32 -6.10 0.42 7.78
C THR A 32 -5.89 1.62 6.87
N LEU A 33 -5.12 2.60 7.35
CA LEU A 33 -4.59 3.68 6.52
C LEU A 33 -3.30 3.26 5.77
N CYS A 34 -2.87 1.99 5.92
CA CYS A 34 -1.67 1.48 5.27
C CYS A 34 -1.73 1.62 3.74
N THR A 35 -2.86 1.23 3.11
CA THR A 35 -3.04 1.34 1.65
C THR A 35 -2.94 2.79 1.16
N PHE A 36 -3.42 3.77 1.93
CA PHE A 36 -3.24 5.19 1.62
C PHE A 36 -1.75 5.56 1.51
N ALA A 37 -0.95 5.18 2.51
CA ALA A 37 0.50 5.46 2.52
C ALA A 37 1.23 4.69 1.41
N ILE A 38 0.80 3.48 1.07
CA ILE A 38 1.34 2.67 -0.03
C ILE A 38 1.06 3.32 -1.39
N TYR A 39 -0.17 3.77 -1.62
CA TYR A 39 -0.52 4.52 -2.84
C TYR A 39 0.31 5.80 -2.96
N LEU A 40 0.47 6.52 -1.85
CA LEU A 40 1.29 7.74 -1.82
C LEU A 40 2.76 7.41 -2.14
N ALA A 41 3.33 6.37 -1.54
CA ALA A 41 4.69 5.93 -1.81
C ALA A 41 4.90 5.56 -3.28
N GLY A 42 4.00 4.76 -3.86
CA GLY A 42 4.04 4.40 -5.28
C GLY A 42 3.95 5.61 -6.20
N THR A 43 2.92 6.45 -6.02
CA THR A 43 2.66 7.59 -6.90
C THR A 43 3.66 8.74 -6.75
N VAL A 44 4.20 8.96 -5.56
CA VAL A 44 5.19 10.04 -5.32
C VAL A 44 6.59 9.61 -5.71
N LEU A 45 7.04 8.43 -5.30
CA LEU A 45 8.41 7.95 -5.54
C LEU A 45 8.59 7.19 -6.86
N GLY A 46 7.49 6.71 -7.45
CA GLY A 46 7.50 5.81 -8.62
C GLY A 46 7.70 4.35 -8.22
N SER A 47 7.54 3.42 -9.19
CA SER A 47 7.48 1.98 -8.94
C SER A 47 8.63 1.44 -8.11
N ARG A 48 9.88 1.64 -8.52
CA ARG A 48 11.05 1.03 -7.84
C ARG A 48 11.21 1.51 -6.40
N ARG A 49 11.18 2.82 -6.18
CA ARG A 49 11.42 3.41 -4.84
C ARG A 49 10.20 3.27 -3.94
N GLY A 50 8.98 3.37 -4.49
CA GLY A 50 7.76 3.11 -3.74
C GLY A 50 7.71 1.67 -3.23
N THR A 51 8.01 0.69 -4.07
CA THR A 51 8.08 -0.71 -3.67
C THR A 51 9.21 -0.97 -2.65
N LEU A 52 10.36 -0.30 -2.81
CA LEU A 52 11.44 -0.40 -1.82
C LEU A 52 11.01 0.14 -0.45
N ALA A 53 10.28 1.26 -0.39
CA ALA A 53 9.74 1.80 0.86
C ALA A 53 8.78 0.80 1.54
N VAL A 54 7.93 0.15 0.76
CA VAL A 54 7.02 -0.90 1.26
C VAL A 54 7.81 -2.13 1.73
N ALA A 55 8.83 -2.55 1.00
CA ALA A 55 9.69 -3.67 1.41
C ALA A 55 10.40 -3.37 2.74
N LEU A 56 10.93 -2.16 2.92
CA LEU A 56 11.53 -1.72 4.18
C LEU A 56 10.51 -1.74 5.34
N PHE A 57 9.31 -1.23 5.12
CA PHE A 57 8.21 -1.31 6.10
C PHE A 57 7.93 -2.76 6.51
N LEU A 58 7.80 -3.67 5.54
CA LEU A 58 7.53 -5.09 5.83
C LEU A 58 8.69 -5.73 6.60
N LEU A 59 9.95 -5.43 6.24
CA LEU A 59 11.13 -5.93 6.95
C LEU A 59 11.17 -5.45 8.40
N ILE A 60 10.91 -4.16 8.64
CA ILE A 60 10.85 -3.58 9.99
C ILE A 60 9.78 -4.30 10.82
N GLY A 61 8.60 -4.51 10.26
CA GLY A 61 7.52 -5.22 10.93
C GLY A 61 7.83 -6.70 11.19
N MET A 62 8.51 -7.38 10.25
CA MET A 62 8.93 -8.78 10.43
C MET A 62 9.92 -8.98 11.58
N VAL A 63 10.83 -8.04 11.78
CA VAL A 63 11.80 -8.08 12.90
C VAL A 63 11.11 -7.90 14.26
N GLY A 64 9.81 -7.53 14.27
CA GLY A 64 9.03 -7.44 15.50
C GLY A 64 8.65 -6.02 15.93
N VAL A 65 9.04 -5.01 15.15
CA VAL A 65 8.60 -3.63 15.45
C VAL A 65 7.08 -3.54 15.24
N PRO A 66 6.30 -2.93 16.17
CA PRO A 66 4.84 -2.91 16.14
C PRO A 66 4.28 -1.91 15.10
N VAL A 67 4.62 -2.11 13.83
CA VAL A 67 4.24 -1.25 12.70
C VAL A 67 3.08 -1.81 11.87
N PHE A 68 2.61 -3.03 12.15
CA PHE A 68 1.46 -3.61 11.48
C PHE A 68 0.14 -3.19 12.14
N SER A 69 -0.98 -3.50 11.50
CA SER A 69 -2.32 -3.11 11.96
C SER A 69 -2.56 -3.50 13.42
N GLY A 70 -3.07 -2.53 14.22
CA GLY A 70 -3.31 -2.73 15.65
C GLY A 70 -2.04 -2.78 16.49
N PHE A 71 -0.97 -2.08 16.06
CA PHE A 71 0.32 -2.03 16.76
C PHE A 71 0.94 -3.42 17.00
N THR A 72 0.82 -4.30 16.00
CA THR A 72 1.42 -5.64 16.03
C THR A 72 2.67 -5.69 15.16
N GLY A 73 3.48 -6.71 15.37
CA GLY A 73 4.70 -6.99 14.58
C GLY A 73 5.03 -8.48 14.61
N GLY A 74 6.12 -8.84 13.95
CA GLY A 74 6.65 -10.20 13.90
C GLY A 74 6.20 -10.99 12.68
N PHE A 75 6.99 -12.03 12.35
CA PHE A 75 6.76 -12.90 11.21
C PHE A 75 5.41 -13.63 11.28
N GLN A 76 4.92 -13.91 12.48
CA GLN A 76 3.63 -14.59 12.69
C GLN A 76 2.46 -13.83 12.04
N LYS A 77 2.53 -12.50 11.97
CA LYS A 77 1.49 -11.68 11.33
C LYS A 77 1.44 -11.90 9.81
N LEU A 78 2.61 -12.09 9.18
CA LEU A 78 2.68 -12.45 7.75
C LEU A 78 2.18 -13.88 7.48
N ALA A 79 2.43 -14.80 8.39
CA ALA A 79 1.95 -16.18 8.27
C ALA A 79 0.44 -16.31 8.57
N GLY A 80 -0.17 -15.30 9.21
CA GLY A 80 -1.59 -15.29 9.56
C GLY A 80 -2.51 -14.94 8.38
N VAL A 81 -3.79 -14.83 8.67
CA VAL A 81 -4.87 -14.60 7.68
C VAL A 81 -4.71 -13.32 6.84
N THR A 82 -3.97 -12.34 7.34
CA THR A 82 -3.69 -11.07 6.64
C THR A 82 -2.41 -11.09 5.80
N GLY A 83 -1.63 -12.16 5.83
CA GLY A 83 -0.32 -12.26 5.19
C GLY A 83 -0.35 -12.02 3.68
N GLY A 84 -1.34 -12.55 2.99
CA GLY A 84 -1.52 -12.34 1.56
C GLY A 84 -1.70 -10.87 1.17
N TYR A 85 -2.40 -10.09 2.01
CA TYR A 85 -2.52 -8.64 1.83
C TYR A 85 -1.18 -7.94 2.02
N MET A 86 -0.39 -8.36 3.01
CA MET A 86 0.93 -7.76 3.26
C MET A 86 1.89 -8.03 2.10
N VAL A 87 1.92 -9.25 1.56
CA VAL A 87 2.67 -9.57 0.34
C VAL A 87 2.14 -8.78 -0.86
N GLY A 88 0.82 -8.64 -0.96
CA GLY A 88 0.13 -7.87 -2.00
C GLY A 88 0.44 -6.37 -2.00
N TYR A 89 0.95 -5.80 -0.90
CA TYR A 89 1.39 -4.41 -0.84
C TYR A 89 2.54 -4.11 -1.80
N LEU A 90 3.42 -5.07 -2.05
CA LEU A 90 4.57 -4.90 -2.98
C LEU A 90 4.11 -4.67 -4.43
N PRO A 91 3.33 -5.58 -5.05
CA PRO A 91 2.83 -5.33 -6.40
C PRO A 91 1.86 -4.14 -6.46
N CYS A 92 1.09 -3.86 -5.39
CA CYS A 92 0.23 -2.69 -5.32
C CYS A 92 1.04 -1.38 -5.43
N ALA A 93 2.13 -1.24 -4.67
CA ALA A 93 3.03 -0.09 -4.75
C ALA A 93 3.70 0.02 -6.12
N TRP A 94 4.13 -1.12 -6.68
CA TRP A 94 4.75 -1.16 -7.99
C TRP A 94 3.80 -0.65 -9.08
N ILE A 95 2.59 -1.20 -9.15
CA ILE A 95 1.58 -0.84 -10.15
C ILE A 95 1.17 0.64 -9.98
N SER A 96 0.91 1.09 -8.75
CA SER A 96 0.58 2.49 -8.45
C SER A 96 1.68 3.44 -8.93
N GLY A 97 2.94 3.02 -8.81
CA GLY A 97 4.10 3.79 -9.26
C GLY A 97 4.26 3.87 -10.78
N LEU A 98 3.62 3.00 -11.57
CA LEU A 98 3.61 3.08 -13.04
C LEU A 98 2.85 4.31 -13.57
N ALA A 99 2.04 4.95 -12.73
CA ALA A 99 1.38 6.22 -13.04
C ALA A 99 2.38 7.33 -13.42
N VAL A 100 3.63 7.18 -13.01
CA VAL A 100 4.69 8.19 -13.16
C VAL A 100 5.67 7.78 -14.24
N LYS A 101 6.09 8.73 -15.07
CA LYS A 101 7.19 8.51 -16.02
C LYS A 101 8.53 8.51 -15.24
N PRO A 102 9.44 7.57 -15.53
CA PRO A 102 10.77 7.56 -14.92
C PRO A 102 11.51 8.89 -15.18
N GLY A 103 12.09 9.47 -14.11
CA GLY A 103 12.89 10.69 -14.21
C GLY A 103 12.09 12.00 -14.44
N GLN A 104 10.76 11.95 -14.52
CA GLN A 104 9.92 13.14 -14.71
C GLN A 104 9.11 13.46 -13.45
N THR A 105 8.80 14.75 -13.27
CA THR A 105 7.92 15.24 -12.19
C THR A 105 6.44 15.01 -12.50
N GLU A 106 6.11 14.80 -13.77
CA GLU A 106 4.74 14.69 -14.24
C GLU A 106 4.24 13.25 -14.30
N PHE A 107 2.93 13.11 -14.16
CA PHE A 107 2.23 11.85 -14.39
C PHE A 107 2.09 11.60 -15.90
N ARG A 108 1.93 10.32 -16.27
CA ARG A 108 1.68 9.93 -17.67
C ARG A 108 0.44 10.60 -18.27
N SER A 109 -0.60 10.74 -17.45
CA SER A 109 -1.87 11.38 -17.75
C SER A 109 -2.52 11.81 -16.44
N ARG A 110 -3.50 12.73 -16.50
CA ARG A 110 -4.33 13.12 -15.35
C ARG A 110 -5.03 11.92 -14.69
N TRP A 111 -5.41 10.95 -15.48
CA TRP A 111 -6.11 9.74 -15.03
C TRP A 111 -5.17 8.58 -14.64
N SER A 112 -3.87 8.69 -14.92
CA SER A 112 -2.94 7.60 -14.63
C SER A 112 -2.82 7.26 -13.13
N PRO A 113 -2.79 8.21 -12.18
CA PRO A 113 -2.72 7.86 -10.77
C PRO A 113 -3.92 7.05 -10.28
N PRO A 114 -5.19 7.50 -10.43
CA PRO A 114 -6.33 6.74 -9.92
C PRO A 114 -6.48 5.37 -10.60
N VAL A 115 -6.22 5.29 -11.91
CA VAL A 115 -6.31 4.02 -12.65
C VAL A 115 -5.25 3.02 -12.17
N MET A 116 -3.99 3.44 -12.02
CA MET A 116 -2.92 2.55 -11.58
C MET A 116 -3.09 2.13 -10.12
N MET A 117 -3.58 3.01 -9.25
CA MET A 117 -3.92 2.66 -7.86
C MET A 117 -5.08 1.65 -7.83
N ALA A 118 -6.13 1.85 -8.62
CA ALA A 118 -7.25 0.90 -8.70
C ALA A 118 -6.80 -0.48 -9.19
N LEU A 119 -5.95 -0.54 -10.23
CA LEU A 119 -5.36 -1.80 -10.70
C LEU A 119 -4.49 -2.46 -9.61
N GLY A 120 -3.68 -1.68 -8.92
CA GLY A 120 -2.91 -2.16 -7.77
C GLY A 120 -3.79 -2.74 -6.66
N THR A 121 -4.93 -2.10 -6.39
CA THR A 121 -5.92 -2.57 -5.41
C THR A 121 -6.57 -3.89 -5.85
N VAL A 122 -6.89 -4.05 -7.12
CA VAL A 122 -7.44 -5.31 -7.64
C VAL A 122 -6.45 -6.46 -7.42
N VAL A 123 -5.16 -6.24 -7.72
CA VAL A 123 -4.11 -7.25 -7.50
C VAL A 123 -3.94 -7.53 -6.00
N LEU A 124 -3.97 -6.48 -5.16
CA LEU A 124 -3.92 -6.61 -3.71
C LEU A 124 -5.06 -7.47 -3.17
N TYR A 125 -6.30 -7.21 -3.61
CA TYR A 125 -7.47 -7.99 -3.21
C TYR A 125 -7.41 -9.42 -3.72
N ALA A 126 -6.95 -9.65 -4.94
CA ALA A 126 -6.82 -11.00 -5.48
C ALA A 126 -5.85 -11.86 -4.65
N LEU A 127 -4.65 -11.34 -4.36
CA LEU A 127 -3.65 -12.04 -3.54
C LEU A 127 -4.11 -12.19 -2.09
N GLY A 128 -4.66 -11.13 -1.51
CA GLY A 128 -5.15 -11.14 -0.13
C GLY A 128 -6.30 -12.11 0.09
N THR A 129 -7.29 -12.09 -0.81
CA THR A 129 -8.47 -12.98 -0.73
C THR A 129 -8.09 -14.42 -0.98
N ALA A 130 -7.23 -14.70 -1.97
CA ALA A 130 -6.74 -16.05 -2.23
C ALA A 130 -6.02 -16.63 -1.00
N TRP A 131 -5.14 -15.85 -0.38
CA TRP A 131 -4.48 -16.26 0.85
C TRP A 131 -5.46 -16.48 2.00
N PHE A 132 -6.41 -15.56 2.17
CA PHE A 132 -7.43 -15.67 3.22
C PHE A 132 -8.27 -16.95 3.05
N MET A 133 -8.66 -17.32 1.83
CA MET A 133 -9.39 -18.55 1.54
C MET A 133 -8.58 -19.79 1.96
N ILE A 134 -7.29 -19.82 1.67
CA ILE A 134 -6.40 -20.94 2.05
C ILE A 134 -6.30 -21.06 3.58
N GLN A 135 -6.19 -19.93 4.28
CA GLN A 135 -5.99 -19.92 5.72
C GLN A 135 -7.27 -20.15 6.54
N SER A 136 -8.42 -19.68 6.02
CA SER A 136 -9.71 -19.73 6.74
C SER A 136 -10.60 -20.89 6.32
N GLY A 137 -10.31 -21.53 5.17
CA GLY A 137 -11.18 -22.56 4.58
C GLY A 137 -12.51 -22.03 4.02
N ASN A 138 -12.71 -20.71 3.98
CA ASN A 138 -13.93 -20.10 3.48
C ASN A 138 -14.02 -20.16 1.95
N GLY A 139 -15.25 -20.30 1.43
CA GLY A 139 -15.50 -20.19 0.00
C GLY A 139 -15.29 -18.76 -0.55
N LEU A 140 -15.16 -18.64 -1.88
CA LEU A 140 -14.89 -17.37 -2.56
C LEU A 140 -15.92 -16.28 -2.25
N ALA A 141 -17.21 -16.58 -2.30
CA ALA A 141 -18.28 -15.60 -2.06
C ALA A 141 -18.23 -15.04 -0.64
N ALA A 142 -18.02 -15.89 0.37
CA ALA A 142 -17.88 -15.49 1.76
C ALA A 142 -16.61 -14.64 1.95
N SER A 143 -15.50 -15.04 1.34
CA SER A 143 -14.23 -14.29 1.43
C SER A 143 -14.32 -12.91 0.79
N LEU A 144 -14.96 -12.78 -0.38
CA LEU A 144 -15.15 -11.48 -1.03
C LEU A 144 -16.05 -10.55 -0.21
N SER A 145 -17.12 -11.08 0.40
CA SER A 145 -18.01 -10.27 1.24
C SER A 145 -17.35 -9.78 2.53
N LEU A 146 -16.43 -10.56 3.09
CA LEU A 146 -15.72 -10.21 4.32
C LEU A 146 -14.47 -9.34 4.08
N CYS A 147 -13.78 -9.59 2.96
CA CYS A 147 -12.43 -9.06 2.73
C CYS A 147 -12.34 -7.99 1.65
N VAL A 148 -13.38 -7.77 0.85
CA VAL A 148 -13.38 -6.82 -0.26
C VAL A 148 -14.49 -5.79 -0.13
N LEU A 149 -15.73 -6.21 -0.02
CA LEU A 149 -16.89 -5.30 -0.03
C LEU A 149 -16.81 -4.16 1.01
N PRO A 150 -16.44 -4.40 2.28
CA PRO A 150 -16.38 -3.33 3.27
C PRO A 150 -15.25 -2.32 3.00
N PHE A 151 -14.22 -2.71 2.24
CA PHE A 151 -13.04 -1.89 1.99
C PHE A 151 -13.17 -1.01 0.76
N LEU A 152 -14.02 -1.39 -0.22
CA LEU A 152 -14.20 -0.66 -1.48
C LEU A 152 -14.46 0.85 -1.29
N PRO A 153 -15.44 1.30 -0.46
CA PRO A 153 -15.69 2.73 -0.30
C PRO A 153 -14.52 3.45 0.36
N GLY A 154 -13.86 2.82 1.32
CA GLY A 154 -12.67 3.35 1.98
C GLY A 154 -11.48 3.51 1.02
N ASP A 155 -11.21 2.51 0.21
CA ASP A 155 -10.10 2.54 -0.74
C ASP A 155 -10.39 3.49 -1.92
N ALA A 156 -11.64 3.61 -2.37
CA ALA A 156 -12.03 4.64 -3.33
C ALA A 156 -11.75 6.07 -2.80
N ALA A 157 -12.11 6.34 -1.55
CA ALA A 157 -11.80 7.61 -0.89
C ALA A 157 -10.28 7.87 -0.77
N LYS A 158 -9.50 6.85 -0.41
CA LYS A 158 -8.03 6.93 -0.33
C LYS A 158 -7.41 7.21 -1.71
N ILE A 159 -7.87 6.53 -2.76
CA ILE A 159 -7.43 6.76 -4.14
C ILE A 159 -7.72 8.20 -4.55
N ALA A 160 -8.91 8.72 -4.28
CA ALA A 160 -9.26 10.11 -4.56
C ALA A 160 -8.35 11.07 -3.80
N ALA A 161 -8.15 10.88 -2.50
CA ALA A 161 -7.29 11.71 -1.67
C ALA A 161 -5.83 11.70 -2.17
N VAL A 162 -5.26 10.53 -2.47
CA VAL A 162 -3.88 10.43 -2.99
C VAL A 162 -3.77 11.06 -4.37
N SER A 163 -4.78 10.94 -5.23
CA SER A 163 -4.79 11.57 -6.56
C SER A 163 -4.72 13.10 -6.49
N LEU A 164 -5.25 13.69 -5.41
CA LEU A 164 -5.18 15.14 -5.15
C LEU A 164 -3.85 15.53 -4.48
N LEU A 165 -3.34 14.71 -3.56
CA LEU A 165 -2.15 15.03 -2.76
C LEU A 165 -0.83 14.70 -3.48
N ALA A 166 -0.79 13.66 -4.30
CA ALA A 166 0.45 13.23 -4.95
C ALA A 166 1.06 14.27 -5.91
N PRO A 167 0.29 15.01 -6.74
CA PRO A 167 0.87 16.01 -7.65
C PRO A 167 1.63 17.13 -6.95
N PRO A 168 1.07 17.85 -5.95
CA PRO A 168 1.80 18.91 -5.27
C PRO A 168 3.02 18.40 -4.49
N ILE A 169 2.90 17.26 -3.80
CA ILE A 169 4.01 16.64 -3.07
C ILE A 169 5.16 16.30 -4.03
N ARG A 170 4.82 15.69 -5.17
CA ARG A 170 5.83 15.32 -6.16
C ARG A 170 6.51 16.54 -6.76
N ARG A 171 5.76 17.60 -7.09
CA ARG A 171 6.33 18.87 -7.56
C ARG A 171 7.29 19.47 -6.53
N ALA A 172 6.92 19.48 -5.26
CA ALA A 172 7.78 19.99 -4.19
C ALA A 172 9.07 19.17 -4.01
N LEU A 173 8.98 17.84 -4.14
CA LEU A 173 10.15 16.94 -4.02
C LEU A 173 11.11 17.01 -5.21
N TYR A 174 10.64 17.26 -6.42
CA TYR A 174 11.44 17.18 -7.64
C TYR A 174 11.60 18.51 -8.37
N LYS A 175 11.06 19.61 -7.84
CA LYS A 175 11.27 20.95 -8.34
C LYS A 175 12.68 21.40 -7.88
N ASN A 176 13.62 21.33 -8.77
CA ASN A 176 14.89 22.09 -8.71
C ASN A 176 14.79 23.21 -9.70
#